data_aa3f0600856c7c107eba38710e3df916
#
_entry.id   aa3f0600856c7c107eba38710e3df916
#
_cell.length_a   1.000
_cell.length_b   1.000
_cell.length_c   1.000
_cell.angle_alpha   90.00
_cell.angle_beta   90.00
_cell.angle_gamma   90.00
#
_symmetry.space_group_name_H-M   'P 1'
#
loop_
_entity.id
_entity.type
_entity.pdbx_description
1 polymer ?
#
loop_
_entity_poly.entity_id
_entity_poly.type
_entity_poly.pdbx_seq_one_letter_code
_entity_poly.pdbx_strand_id
1 'polypeptide(L)'
;MFAVSPTGKQAVAWVSAPDGGTDGRLYVSTGGPPSELRDSLGPIEPHGEAPPKMAYGPDGTLYALYAVGKVVPGRRFPMSSLRLAKSADDGQTWTTPATIASDSAFGTRNFHALHIGSDGSLYVAWLESTQGKSKTFLTRSTDAGATWTPPALADTNQSCPCCRTAIATARDGTLYLAWRTVFPGNVREVVVARSDDRGVTWAAPVRVHEDNWVFDGCPHAGPSMQVDSAGTVHVAWWTGKQGSAGVFYARSADRGKTFAKPVALGAAEFSAPAHVQIALGSDRTVVAVWDDGTVKTPKVVMRVSHDNGASFGPARLVSTEGSAATFPVLALAGKDLTIAWSEQSPSEHDHEMAMAPDMKDPKAVKGLSRVGESAVRVRSGRLP
;
A
#
# COMPACT_ATOMS: atom_id res chain seq x y z
N MET A 1 -3.19 4.95 7.79
CA MET A 1 -3.43 5.49 6.45
C MET A 1 -3.51 6.99 6.51
N PHE A 2 -3.33 7.66 5.37
CA PHE A 2 -3.32 9.11 5.31
C PHE A 2 -3.99 9.59 4.01
N ALA A 3 -4.82 10.64 4.09
CA ALA A 3 -5.42 11.30 2.95
C ALA A 3 -5.38 12.82 3.11
N VAL A 4 -5.26 13.55 1.99
CA VAL A 4 -5.31 15.01 1.97
C VAL A 4 -6.42 15.45 1.02
N SER A 5 -7.30 16.32 1.51
CA SER A 5 -8.39 16.88 0.71
C SER A 5 -7.88 17.90 -0.32
N PRO A 6 -8.66 18.27 -1.33
CA PRO A 6 -8.32 19.33 -2.27
C PRO A 6 -8.06 20.69 -1.58
N THR A 7 -8.59 20.91 -0.39
CA THR A 7 -8.40 22.13 0.42
C THR A 7 -7.24 22.02 1.41
N GLY A 8 -6.47 20.90 1.39
CA GLY A 8 -5.33 20.67 2.27
C GLY A 8 -5.67 20.07 3.64
N LYS A 9 -6.95 19.73 3.91
CA LYS A 9 -7.32 19.07 5.15
C LYS A 9 -6.77 17.64 5.17
N GLN A 10 -6.23 17.23 6.31
CA GLN A 10 -5.58 15.93 6.49
C GLN A 10 -6.50 14.98 7.27
N ALA A 11 -6.56 13.74 6.83
CA ALA A 11 -7.21 12.65 7.54
C ALA A 11 -6.22 11.52 7.81
N VAL A 12 -6.15 11.08 9.05
CA VAL A 12 -5.37 9.91 9.49
C VAL A 12 -6.34 8.83 9.92
N ALA A 13 -6.11 7.59 9.47
CA ALA A 13 -6.90 6.46 9.93
C ALA A 13 -6.05 5.26 10.31
N TRP A 14 -6.54 4.46 11.26
CA TRP A 14 -5.90 3.24 11.72
C TRP A 14 -6.94 2.21 12.12
N VAL A 15 -6.55 0.96 12.07
CA VAL A 15 -7.36 -0.12 12.65
C VAL A 15 -6.82 -0.43 14.03
N SER A 16 -7.71 -0.45 15.01
CA SER A 16 -7.43 -0.97 16.34
C SER A 16 -8.17 -2.29 16.51
N ALA A 17 -7.49 -3.29 17.03
CA ALA A 17 -8.06 -4.59 17.34
C ALA A 17 -7.70 -4.93 18.79
N PRO A 18 -8.52 -4.51 19.77
CA PRO A 18 -8.36 -4.95 21.14
C PRO A 18 -8.46 -6.48 21.20
N ASP A 19 -7.89 -7.11 22.17
CA ASP A 19 -7.98 -8.56 22.43
C ASP A 19 -7.35 -9.50 21.38
N GLY A 20 -6.31 -9.05 20.67
CA GLY A 20 -5.51 -9.94 19.84
C GLY A 20 -6.01 -10.18 18.42
N GLY A 21 -6.87 -9.31 17.87
CA GLY A 21 -7.00 -9.16 16.43
C GLY A 21 -8.25 -9.71 15.77
N THR A 22 -9.31 -10.05 16.50
CA THR A 22 -10.56 -10.55 15.89
C THR A 22 -11.66 -9.52 15.76
N ASP A 23 -11.61 -8.38 16.47
CA ASP A 23 -12.60 -7.31 16.43
C ASP A 23 -11.97 -6.00 15.99
N GLY A 24 -11.51 -5.96 14.74
CA GLY A 24 -10.89 -4.77 14.15
C GLY A 24 -11.90 -3.66 13.90
N ARG A 25 -11.55 -2.44 14.33
CA ARG A 25 -12.34 -1.22 14.16
C ARG A 25 -11.51 -0.15 13.47
N LEU A 26 -12.08 0.54 12.50
CA LEU A 26 -11.43 1.63 11.80
C LEU A 26 -11.74 2.95 12.49
N TYR A 27 -10.70 3.64 12.90
CA TYR A 27 -10.77 4.98 13.46
C TYR A 27 -10.23 6.00 12.45
N VAL A 28 -10.88 7.16 12.37
CA VAL A 28 -10.52 8.27 11.50
C VAL A 28 -10.45 9.55 12.31
N SER A 29 -9.36 10.31 12.16
CA SER A 29 -9.17 11.63 12.78
C SER A 29 -8.75 12.65 11.73
N THR A 30 -9.36 13.83 11.78
CA THR A 30 -9.03 15.01 10.95
C THR A 30 -8.52 16.17 11.81
N GLY A 31 -7.86 15.84 12.94
CA GLY A 31 -7.32 16.81 13.90
C GLY A 31 -8.12 16.99 15.18
N GLY A 32 -9.31 16.36 15.26
CA GLY A 32 -10.14 16.26 16.46
C GLY A 32 -10.17 14.85 17.06
N PRO A 33 -11.09 14.58 18.01
CA PRO A 33 -11.34 13.23 18.49
C PRO A 33 -11.64 12.30 17.31
N PRO A 34 -11.11 11.05 17.33
CA PRO A 34 -11.36 10.11 16.24
C PRO A 34 -12.81 9.66 16.21
N SER A 35 -13.39 9.57 15.01
CA SER A 35 -14.65 8.86 14.77
C SER A 35 -14.38 7.39 14.50
N GLU A 36 -15.34 6.53 14.82
CA GLU A 36 -15.28 5.09 14.56
C GLU A 36 -16.16 4.74 13.35
N LEU A 37 -15.59 4.04 12.37
CA LEU A 37 -16.33 3.42 11.29
C LEU A 37 -16.53 1.93 11.62
N ARG A 38 -17.80 1.51 11.67
CA ARG A 38 -18.22 0.11 11.84
C ARG A 38 -18.88 -0.41 10.57
N ASP A 39 -18.76 -1.70 10.35
CA ASP A 39 -19.46 -2.38 9.28
C ASP A 39 -20.35 -3.48 9.86
N SER A 40 -21.63 -3.49 9.44
CA SER A 40 -22.61 -4.50 9.89
C SER A 40 -22.32 -5.91 9.33
N LEU A 41 -21.46 -6.02 8.31
CA LEU A 41 -21.08 -7.30 7.72
C LEU A 41 -20.10 -8.08 8.61
N GLY A 42 -19.34 -7.40 9.45
CA GLY A 42 -18.38 -7.99 10.38
C GLY A 42 -17.22 -7.06 10.75
N PRO A 43 -16.22 -7.58 11.48
CA PRO A 43 -15.06 -6.81 11.90
C PRO A 43 -14.17 -6.44 10.71
N ILE A 44 -13.58 -5.26 10.76
CA ILE A 44 -12.60 -4.79 9.78
C ILE A 44 -11.27 -5.53 10.01
N GLU A 45 -10.70 -6.10 8.97
CA GLU A 45 -9.46 -6.87 9.08
C GLU A 45 -8.28 -5.99 9.54
N PRO A 46 -7.65 -6.30 10.69
CA PRO A 46 -6.49 -5.56 11.18
C PRO A 46 -5.19 -6.08 10.53
N HIS A 47 -5.18 -6.19 9.21
CA HIS A 47 -4.04 -6.76 8.49
C HIS A 47 -3.04 -5.65 8.12
N GLY A 48 -1.86 -5.63 8.77
CA GLY A 48 -0.83 -4.61 8.56
C GLY A 48 -0.39 -4.48 7.10
N GLU A 49 -0.32 -5.60 6.38
CA GLU A 49 0.08 -5.64 4.97
C GLU A 49 -1.04 -5.26 3.99
N ALA A 50 -2.27 -5.31 4.43
CA ALA A 50 -3.44 -4.92 3.65
C ALA A 50 -4.33 -3.93 4.42
N PRO A 51 -3.75 -2.82 4.91
CA PRO A 51 -4.51 -1.85 5.69
C PRO A 51 -5.60 -1.22 4.84
N PRO A 52 -6.69 -0.72 5.45
CA PRO A 52 -7.66 0.12 4.77
C PRO A 52 -7.00 1.21 3.94
N LYS A 53 -7.68 1.73 2.93
CA LYS A 53 -7.24 2.85 2.11
C LYS A 53 -8.20 4.01 2.29
N MET A 54 -7.67 5.22 2.29
CA MET A 54 -8.46 6.44 2.28
C MET A 54 -8.03 7.36 1.15
N ALA A 55 -9.00 8.07 0.58
CA ALA A 55 -8.75 9.12 -0.39
C ALA A 55 -9.89 10.15 -0.36
N TYR A 56 -9.57 11.41 -0.62
CA TYR A 56 -10.57 12.43 -0.88
C TYR A 56 -10.88 12.51 -2.38
N GLY A 57 -12.16 12.60 -2.70
CA GLY A 57 -12.61 12.97 -4.03
C GLY A 57 -12.38 14.46 -4.32
N PRO A 58 -12.46 14.89 -5.58
CA PRO A 58 -12.32 16.29 -5.97
C PRO A 58 -13.44 17.18 -5.37
N ASP A 59 -14.55 16.61 -4.99
CA ASP A 59 -15.69 17.26 -4.32
C ASP A 59 -15.53 17.36 -2.78
N GLY A 60 -14.42 16.85 -2.24
CA GLY A 60 -14.16 16.81 -0.81
C GLY A 60 -14.79 15.62 -0.07
N THR A 61 -15.47 14.71 -0.75
CA THR A 61 -15.96 13.47 -0.15
C THR A 61 -14.78 12.57 0.26
N LEU A 62 -14.74 12.13 1.51
CA LEU A 62 -13.77 11.18 2.00
C LEU A 62 -14.27 9.75 1.80
N TYR A 63 -13.46 8.93 1.16
CA TYR A 63 -13.72 7.51 0.92
C TYR A 63 -12.81 6.64 1.78
N ALA A 64 -13.38 5.57 2.34
CA ALA A 64 -12.66 4.53 3.07
C ALA A 64 -12.94 3.17 2.42
N LEU A 65 -11.90 2.52 1.91
CA LEU A 65 -11.91 1.16 1.36
C LEU A 65 -11.23 0.23 2.36
N TYR A 66 -11.87 -0.86 2.74
CA TYR A 66 -11.33 -1.82 3.70
C TYR A 66 -11.85 -3.23 3.43
N ALA A 67 -11.19 -4.22 4.05
CA ALA A 67 -11.63 -5.60 4.03
C ALA A 67 -12.37 -5.94 5.33
N VAL A 68 -13.47 -6.67 5.20
CA VAL A 68 -14.16 -7.35 6.31
C VAL A 68 -13.90 -8.82 6.19
N GLY A 69 -13.36 -9.43 7.25
CA GLY A 69 -12.99 -10.84 7.27
C GLY A 69 -14.09 -11.74 7.81
N LYS A 70 -14.17 -12.96 7.26
CA LYS A 70 -15.01 -14.04 7.78
C LYS A 70 -14.19 -15.31 7.91
N VAL A 71 -14.04 -15.80 9.13
CA VAL A 71 -13.43 -17.10 9.38
C VAL A 71 -14.35 -18.20 8.87
N VAL A 72 -13.79 -19.10 8.04
CA VAL A 72 -14.49 -20.24 7.48
C VAL A 72 -13.82 -21.52 8.00
N PRO A 73 -14.54 -22.42 8.68
CA PRO A 73 -13.98 -23.66 9.19
C PRO A 73 -13.26 -24.46 8.06
N GLY A 74 -12.09 -25.01 8.38
CA GLY A 74 -11.27 -25.77 7.43
C GLY A 74 -10.45 -24.95 6.42
N ARG A 75 -10.58 -23.62 6.39
CA ARG A 75 -9.70 -22.75 5.61
C ARG A 75 -8.58 -22.18 6.46
N ARG A 76 -7.37 -22.17 5.91
CA ARG A 76 -6.19 -21.57 6.58
C ARG A 76 -6.30 -20.05 6.71
N PHE A 77 -6.91 -19.38 5.74
CA PHE A 77 -7.08 -17.93 5.72
C PHE A 77 -8.57 -17.59 5.68
N PRO A 78 -8.99 -16.49 6.32
CA PRO A 78 -10.36 -16.02 6.24
C PRO A 78 -10.74 -15.69 4.80
N MET A 79 -12.01 -15.69 4.52
CA MET A 79 -12.55 -15.04 3.33
C MET A 79 -12.74 -13.56 3.64
N SER A 80 -12.54 -12.70 2.64
CA SER A 80 -12.65 -11.25 2.77
C SER A 80 -13.69 -10.69 1.82
N SER A 81 -14.37 -9.64 2.25
CA SER A 81 -15.21 -8.79 1.41
C SER A 81 -14.63 -7.37 1.39
N LEU A 82 -14.46 -6.79 0.21
CA LEU A 82 -14.04 -5.40 0.08
C LEU A 82 -15.25 -4.50 0.22
N ARG A 83 -15.13 -3.50 1.10
CA ARG A 83 -16.19 -2.58 1.46
C ARG A 83 -15.73 -1.14 1.25
N LEU A 84 -16.66 -0.32 0.75
CA LEU A 84 -16.46 1.12 0.60
C LEU A 84 -17.49 1.87 1.44
N ALA A 85 -17.01 2.77 2.30
CA ALA A 85 -17.82 3.78 2.95
C ALA A 85 -17.39 5.16 2.47
N LYS A 86 -18.30 6.15 2.53
CA LYS A 86 -18.03 7.54 2.21
C LYS A 86 -18.57 8.48 3.27
N SER A 87 -17.88 9.61 3.44
CA SER A 87 -18.22 10.66 4.39
C SER A 87 -18.18 12.00 3.67
N ALA A 88 -19.21 12.83 3.88
CA ALA A 88 -19.29 14.20 3.37
C ALA A 88 -18.85 15.25 4.41
N ASP A 89 -18.53 14.81 5.64
CA ASP A 89 -18.23 15.63 6.81
C ASP A 89 -16.88 15.29 7.44
N ASP A 90 -15.89 14.91 6.59
CA ASP A 90 -14.53 14.61 6.99
C ASP A 90 -14.41 13.44 7.98
N GLY A 91 -15.24 12.42 7.81
CA GLY A 91 -15.20 11.22 8.62
C GLY A 91 -15.97 11.30 9.93
N GLN A 92 -16.76 12.36 10.18
CA GLN A 92 -17.62 12.44 11.37
C GLN A 92 -18.76 11.42 11.30
N THR A 93 -19.39 11.33 10.12
CA THR A 93 -20.42 10.33 9.82
C THR A 93 -20.10 9.61 8.51
N TRP A 94 -20.57 8.37 8.41
CA TRP A 94 -20.32 7.49 7.29
C TRP A 94 -21.62 6.96 6.69
N THR A 95 -21.66 6.85 5.37
CA THR A 95 -22.76 6.13 4.69
C THR A 95 -22.72 4.66 5.04
N THR A 96 -23.84 3.95 4.87
CA THR A 96 -23.85 2.48 4.92
C THR A 96 -22.83 1.93 3.92
N PRO A 97 -21.87 1.10 4.37
CA PRO A 97 -20.84 0.58 3.50
C PRO A 97 -21.38 -0.31 2.39
N ALA A 98 -20.89 -0.12 1.16
CA ALA A 98 -21.24 -0.92 -0.01
C ALA A 98 -20.19 -2.01 -0.28
N THR A 99 -20.62 -3.18 -0.75
CA THR A 99 -19.72 -4.24 -1.23
C THR A 99 -19.22 -3.88 -2.64
N ILE A 100 -17.91 -4.04 -2.87
CA ILE A 100 -17.30 -3.76 -4.16
C ILE A 100 -17.28 -5.02 -5.02
N ALA A 101 -17.73 -4.87 -6.29
CA ALA A 101 -17.48 -5.77 -7.41
C ALA A 101 -17.80 -7.26 -7.14
N SER A 102 -18.89 -7.55 -6.46
CA SER A 102 -19.20 -8.93 -6.08
C SER A 102 -20.68 -9.24 -6.09
N ASP A 103 -21.01 -10.32 -6.74
CA ASP A 103 -22.22 -11.11 -6.63
C ASP A 103 -22.22 -12.02 -5.38
N SER A 104 -21.07 -12.27 -4.77
CA SER A 104 -20.94 -12.94 -3.47
C SER A 104 -20.27 -11.99 -2.46
N ALA A 105 -20.83 -11.93 -1.24
CA ALA A 105 -20.32 -11.03 -0.21
C ALA A 105 -18.84 -11.30 0.19
N PHE A 106 -18.40 -12.58 0.13
CA PHE A 106 -17.07 -12.99 0.55
C PHE A 106 -16.34 -13.78 -0.53
N GLY A 107 -15.05 -13.47 -0.72
CA GLY A 107 -14.10 -14.16 -1.59
C GLY A 107 -12.72 -14.21 -0.93
N THR A 108 -11.66 -14.29 -1.73
CA THR A 108 -10.27 -14.18 -1.24
C THR A 108 -9.67 -12.82 -1.60
N ARG A 109 -10.48 -11.77 -1.53
CA ARG A 109 -10.14 -10.40 -1.98
C ARG A 109 -9.37 -9.68 -0.91
N ASN A 110 -8.11 -9.37 -1.20
CA ASN A 110 -7.25 -8.67 -0.26
C ASN A 110 -6.13 -7.88 -0.98
N PHE A 111 -5.22 -7.26 -0.22
CA PHE A 111 -4.08 -6.47 -0.73
C PHE A 111 -4.51 -5.39 -1.72
N HIS A 112 -5.60 -4.72 -1.37
CA HIS A 112 -6.33 -3.78 -2.19
C HIS A 112 -5.64 -2.41 -2.28
N ALA A 113 -5.97 -1.67 -3.35
CA ALA A 113 -5.64 -0.26 -3.54
C ALA A 113 -6.89 0.53 -3.90
N LEU A 114 -6.94 1.80 -3.50
CA LEU A 114 -7.93 2.79 -3.89
C LEU A 114 -7.23 3.96 -4.56
N HIS A 115 -7.75 4.40 -5.70
CA HIS A 115 -7.35 5.62 -6.35
C HIS A 115 -8.57 6.37 -6.84
N ILE A 116 -8.54 7.70 -6.76
CA ILE A 116 -9.58 8.59 -7.27
C ILE A 116 -8.97 9.44 -8.37
N GLY A 117 -9.51 9.32 -9.57
CA GLY A 117 -9.10 10.13 -10.71
C GLY A 117 -9.53 11.59 -10.54
N SER A 118 -8.89 12.48 -11.29
CA SER A 118 -9.25 13.91 -11.29
C SER A 118 -10.68 14.19 -11.77
N ASP A 119 -11.29 13.24 -12.48
CA ASP A 119 -12.70 13.25 -12.90
C ASP A 119 -13.65 12.69 -11.83
N GLY A 120 -13.18 12.35 -10.63
CA GLY A 120 -13.95 11.75 -9.55
C GLY A 120 -14.20 10.25 -9.72
N SER A 121 -13.71 9.61 -10.80
CA SER A 121 -13.82 8.17 -10.96
C SER A 121 -13.05 7.44 -9.87
N LEU A 122 -13.68 6.44 -9.24
CA LEU A 122 -13.05 5.56 -8.26
C LEU A 122 -12.48 4.33 -8.96
N TYR A 123 -11.26 3.97 -8.63
CA TYR A 123 -10.60 2.75 -9.09
C TYR A 123 -10.21 1.93 -7.87
N VAL A 124 -10.60 0.66 -7.87
CA VAL A 124 -10.23 -0.30 -6.83
C VAL A 124 -9.57 -1.51 -7.48
N ALA A 125 -8.35 -1.82 -7.04
CA ALA A 125 -7.66 -3.05 -7.41
C ALA A 125 -7.47 -3.94 -6.19
N TRP A 126 -7.39 -5.26 -6.42
CA TRP A 126 -7.15 -6.25 -5.37
C TRP A 126 -6.51 -7.51 -5.93
N LEU A 127 -6.01 -8.33 -5.01
CA LEU A 127 -5.61 -9.69 -5.30
C LEU A 127 -6.76 -10.64 -4.96
N GLU A 128 -7.03 -11.57 -5.85
CA GLU A 128 -8.01 -12.63 -5.62
C GLU A 128 -7.46 -13.98 -6.07
N SER A 129 -7.65 -15.00 -5.24
CA SER A 129 -7.25 -16.37 -5.60
C SER A 129 -8.29 -16.98 -6.53
N THR A 130 -7.88 -17.29 -7.75
CA THR A 130 -8.67 -17.95 -8.77
C THR A 130 -8.00 -19.26 -9.14
N GLN A 131 -8.68 -20.39 -8.94
CA GLN A 131 -8.15 -21.73 -9.23
C GLN A 131 -6.78 -21.99 -8.56
N GLY A 132 -6.62 -21.56 -7.31
CA GLY A 132 -5.38 -21.74 -6.54
C GLY A 132 -4.24 -20.81 -6.91
N LYS A 133 -4.44 -19.87 -7.84
CA LYS A 133 -3.45 -18.85 -8.23
C LYS A 133 -3.98 -17.47 -7.91
N SER A 134 -3.14 -16.63 -7.33
CA SER A 134 -3.48 -15.23 -7.12
C SER A 134 -3.43 -14.46 -8.44
N LYS A 135 -4.41 -13.61 -8.66
CA LYS A 135 -4.57 -12.75 -9.83
C LYS A 135 -4.88 -11.33 -9.38
N THR A 136 -4.52 -10.37 -10.22
CA THR A 136 -4.79 -8.94 -9.98
C THR A 136 -6.00 -8.50 -10.77
N PHE A 137 -7.00 -7.98 -10.07
CA PHE A 137 -8.23 -7.45 -10.63
C PHE A 137 -8.35 -5.95 -10.38
N LEU A 138 -9.15 -5.30 -11.23
CA LEU A 138 -9.53 -3.90 -11.07
C LEU A 138 -11.02 -3.72 -11.41
N THR A 139 -11.67 -2.82 -10.70
CA THR A 139 -13.01 -2.31 -11.04
C THR A 139 -13.02 -0.78 -10.94
N ARG A 140 -14.02 -0.17 -11.59
CA ARG A 140 -14.20 1.28 -11.63
C ARG A 140 -15.64 1.65 -11.32
N SER A 141 -15.81 2.81 -10.63
CA SER A 141 -17.09 3.50 -10.47
C SER A 141 -16.97 4.94 -10.97
N THR A 142 -18.03 5.43 -11.60
CA THR A 142 -18.14 6.84 -12.06
C THR A 142 -19.26 7.60 -11.37
N ASP A 143 -19.90 6.98 -10.39
CA ASP A 143 -21.07 7.49 -9.66
C ASP A 143 -20.85 7.45 -8.14
N ALA A 144 -19.62 7.80 -7.72
CA ALA A 144 -19.22 7.86 -6.31
C ALA A 144 -19.42 6.51 -5.56
N GLY A 145 -19.21 5.38 -6.24
CA GLY A 145 -19.30 4.05 -5.66
C GLY A 145 -20.69 3.45 -5.60
N ALA A 146 -21.70 4.05 -6.26
CA ALA A 146 -23.04 3.49 -6.30
C ALA A 146 -23.11 2.26 -7.20
N THR A 147 -22.42 2.29 -8.35
CA THR A 147 -22.29 1.14 -9.25
C THR A 147 -20.84 0.92 -9.66
N TRP A 148 -20.52 -0.31 -10.06
CA TRP A 148 -19.17 -0.73 -10.42
C TRP A 148 -19.15 -1.48 -11.74
N THR A 149 -18.11 -1.28 -12.54
CA THR A 149 -17.87 -2.12 -13.73
C THR A 149 -17.61 -3.57 -13.31
N PRO A 150 -17.90 -4.55 -14.19
CA PRO A 150 -17.41 -5.90 -13.95
C PRO A 150 -15.89 -5.90 -13.70
N PRO A 151 -15.38 -6.74 -12.76
CA PRO A 151 -13.94 -6.82 -12.50
C PRO A 151 -13.17 -7.21 -13.76
N ALA A 152 -12.19 -6.39 -14.14
CA ALA A 152 -11.26 -6.66 -15.22
C ALA A 152 -10.00 -7.34 -14.68
N LEU A 153 -9.58 -8.44 -15.31
CA LEU A 153 -8.30 -9.11 -15.02
C LEU A 153 -7.17 -8.30 -15.65
N ALA A 154 -6.22 -7.83 -14.83
CA ALA A 154 -5.12 -7.01 -15.31
C ALA A 154 -4.01 -7.82 -16.02
N ASP A 155 -3.85 -9.10 -15.65
CA ASP A 155 -2.83 -9.99 -16.23
C ASP A 155 -3.23 -11.46 -16.02
N THR A 156 -2.87 -12.30 -17.00
CA THR A 156 -3.07 -13.75 -16.92
C THR A 156 -1.98 -14.47 -16.12
N ASN A 157 -0.84 -13.84 -15.86
CA ASN A 157 0.22 -14.41 -15.03
C ASN A 157 -0.19 -14.47 -13.55
N GLN A 158 0.56 -15.22 -12.76
CA GLN A 158 0.34 -15.31 -11.33
C GLN A 158 0.87 -14.08 -10.62
N SER A 159 0.01 -13.43 -9.85
CA SER A 159 0.41 -12.35 -8.93
C SER A 159 0.98 -12.93 -7.63
N CYS A 160 1.90 -12.22 -7.00
CA CYS A 160 2.35 -12.53 -5.64
C CYS A 160 1.17 -12.37 -4.67
N PRO A 161 0.78 -13.43 -3.92
CA PRO A 161 -0.51 -13.46 -3.22
C PRO A 161 -0.58 -12.55 -1.99
N CYS A 162 0.49 -11.88 -1.63
CA CYS A 162 0.63 -11.14 -0.37
C CYS A 162 1.27 -9.76 -0.52
N CYS A 163 1.34 -9.21 -1.75
CA CYS A 163 1.92 -7.90 -1.99
C CYS A 163 0.85 -6.92 -2.43
N ARG A 164 0.77 -5.77 -1.77
CA ARG A 164 -0.17 -4.70 -2.12
C ARG A 164 -0.02 -4.29 -3.58
N THR A 165 -1.15 -3.92 -4.19
CA THR A 165 -1.21 -3.27 -5.50
C THR A 165 -1.09 -1.74 -5.36
N ALA A 166 -0.76 -1.03 -6.46
CA ALA A 166 -0.78 0.41 -6.52
C ALA A 166 -1.43 0.88 -7.83
N ILE A 167 -2.25 1.92 -7.76
CA ILE A 167 -2.98 2.51 -8.88
C ILE A 167 -2.59 3.97 -9.01
N ALA A 168 -2.45 4.45 -10.23
CA ALA A 168 -2.32 5.88 -10.54
C ALA A 168 -2.95 6.21 -11.89
N THR A 169 -3.44 7.44 -12.07
CA THR A 169 -3.92 7.96 -13.34
C THR A 169 -3.08 9.14 -13.80
N ALA A 170 -2.79 9.20 -15.10
CA ALA A 170 -2.28 10.40 -15.73
C ALA A 170 -3.42 11.41 -15.98
N ARG A 171 -3.06 12.66 -16.28
CA ARG A 171 -4.04 13.73 -16.59
C ARG A 171 -4.93 13.44 -17.80
N ASP A 172 -4.43 12.69 -18.75
CA ASP A 172 -5.17 12.28 -19.95
C ASP A 172 -6.14 11.11 -19.71
N GLY A 173 -6.22 10.61 -18.46
CA GLY A 173 -7.05 9.48 -18.07
C GLY A 173 -6.40 8.12 -18.28
N THR A 174 -5.16 8.05 -18.78
CA THR A 174 -4.40 6.80 -18.81
C THR A 174 -4.25 6.24 -17.39
N LEU A 175 -4.61 4.98 -17.23
CA LEU A 175 -4.57 4.28 -15.95
C LEU A 175 -3.36 3.36 -15.89
N TYR A 176 -2.70 3.34 -14.75
CA TYR A 176 -1.57 2.46 -14.45
C TYR A 176 -1.88 1.63 -13.21
N LEU A 177 -1.49 0.36 -13.27
CA LEU A 177 -1.62 -0.58 -12.17
C LEU A 177 -0.28 -1.29 -11.96
N ALA A 178 0.25 -1.26 -10.73
CA ALA A 178 1.49 -1.92 -10.36
C ALA A 178 1.24 -3.01 -9.33
N TRP A 179 1.92 -4.13 -9.47
CA TRP A 179 1.91 -5.26 -8.53
C TRP A 179 3.17 -6.10 -8.66
N ARG A 180 3.34 -7.07 -7.78
CA ARG A 180 4.42 -8.05 -7.88
C ARG A 180 3.91 -9.31 -8.58
N THR A 181 4.56 -9.70 -9.67
CA THR A 181 4.28 -10.93 -10.44
C THR A 181 5.24 -12.03 -10.02
N VAL A 182 4.76 -13.28 -10.12
CA VAL A 182 5.55 -14.50 -9.95
C VAL A 182 5.81 -15.09 -11.33
N PHE A 183 7.04 -14.98 -11.79
CA PHE A 183 7.49 -15.58 -13.06
C PHE A 183 7.95 -17.04 -12.84
N PRO A 184 8.15 -17.83 -13.91
CA PRO A 184 8.68 -19.18 -13.80
C PRO A 184 9.95 -19.23 -12.95
N GLY A 185 10.12 -20.27 -12.14
CA GLY A 185 11.24 -20.39 -11.20
C GLY A 185 11.08 -19.55 -9.92
N ASN A 186 9.88 -19.14 -9.57
CA ASN A 186 9.61 -18.28 -8.39
C ASN A 186 10.32 -16.92 -8.44
N VAL A 187 10.62 -16.40 -9.63
CA VAL A 187 11.20 -15.07 -9.79
C VAL A 187 10.14 -14.01 -9.48
N ARG A 188 10.42 -13.11 -8.55
CA ARG A 188 9.50 -12.10 -8.01
C ARG A 188 9.87 -10.71 -8.51
N GLU A 189 9.09 -10.19 -9.48
CA GLU A 189 9.35 -8.89 -10.09
C GLU A 189 8.16 -7.94 -9.92
N VAL A 190 8.44 -6.67 -9.76
CA VAL A 190 7.40 -5.63 -9.85
C VAL A 190 7.15 -5.30 -11.34
N VAL A 191 5.89 -5.30 -11.70
CA VAL A 191 5.42 -4.96 -13.05
C VAL A 191 4.44 -3.80 -13.00
N VAL A 192 4.33 -3.10 -14.13
CA VAL A 192 3.34 -2.04 -14.38
C VAL A 192 2.59 -2.39 -15.65
N ALA A 193 1.26 -2.42 -15.58
CA ALA A 193 0.38 -2.46 -16.74
C ALA A 193 -0.25 -1.09 -16.98
N ARG A 194 -0.50 -0.78 -18.26
CA ARG A 194 -1.16 0.44 -18.72
C ARG A 194 -2.50 0.09 -19.35
N SER A 195 -3.49 0.94 -19.10
CA SER A 195 -4.79 0.94 -19.77
C SER A 195 -5.07 2.33 -20.31
N ASP A 196 -5.39 2.43 -21.60
CA ASP A 196 -5.78 3.68 -22.24
C ASP A 196 -7.31 3.88 -22.29
N ASP A 197 -8.07 2.89 -21.81
CA ASP A 197 -9.54 2.87 -21.76
C ASP A 197 -10.09 2.77 -20.33
N ARG A 198 -9.32 3.31 -19.38
CA ARG A 198 -9.71 3.42 -17.95
C ARG A 198 -9.98 2.07 -17.26
N GLY A 199 -9.20 1.06 -17.60
CA GLY A 199 -9.19 -0.25 -16.92
C GLY A 199 -10.08 -1.30 -17.57
N VAL A 200 -10.64 -1.06 -18.76
CA VAL A 200 -11.41 -2.06 -19.51
C VAL A 200 -10.46 -3.08 -20.14
N THR A 201 -9.40 -2.62 -20.80
CA THR A 201 -8.34 -3.47 -21.35
C THR A 201 -6.97 -3.04 -20.88
N TRP A 202 -6.01 -3.96 -20.90
CA TRP A 202 -4.66 -3.76 -20.39
C TRP A 202 -3.61 -4.11 -21.43
N ALA A 203 -2.62 -3.24 -21.60
CA ALA A 203 -1.40 -3.60 -22.29
C ALA A 203 -0.63 -4.66 -21.48
N ALA A 204 0.21 -5.46 -22.16
CA ALA A 204 1.06 -6.43 -21.49
C ALA A 204 1.90 -5.74 -20.39
N PRO A 205 1.96 -6.31 -19.18
CA PRO A 205 2.73 -5.75 -18.08
C PRO A 205 4.22 -5.66 -18.41
N VAL A 206 4.84 -4.54 -18.04
CA VAL A 206 6.27 -4.29 -18.20
C VAL A 206 6.96 -4.44 -16.85
N ARG A 207 8.08 -5.15 -16.79
CA ARG A 207 8.92 -5.21 -15.58
C ARG A 207 9.53 -3.84 -15.31
N VAL A 208 9.42 -3.37 -14.08
CA VAL A 208 10.09 -2.13 -13.66
C VAL A 208 11.60 -2.32 -13.67
N HIS A 209 12.02 -3.48 -13.20
CA HIS A 209 13.42 -3.93 -13.25
C HIS A 209 13.48 -5.45 -13.20
N GLU A 210 14.54 -6.03 -13.76
CA GLU A 210 14.84 -7.45 -13.63
C GLU A 210 15.76 -7.67 -12.41
N ASP A 211 15.17 -7.69 -11.21
CA ASP A 211 15.90 -8.02 -9.99
C ASP A 211 16.43 -9.46 -10.02
N ASN A 212 15.76 -10.34 -10.78
CA ASN A 212 15.99 -11.78 -10.81
C ASN A 212 15.97 -12.39 -9.39
N TRP A 213 15.04 -11.90 -8.57
CA TRP A 213 14.90 -12.32 -7.20
C TRP A 213 14.06 -13.59 -7.09
N VAL A 214 14.72 -14.71 -6.84
CA VAL A 214 14.07 -16.00 -6.58
C VAL A 214 13.70 -16.09 -5.11
N PHE A 215 12.41 -16.26 -4.82
CA PHE A 215 11.91 -16.34 -3.45
C PHE A 215 10.69 -17.24 -3.34
N ASP A 216 10.78 -18.28 -2.50
CA ASP A 216 9.66 -19.18 -2.20
C ASP A 216 9.03 -18.80 -0.85
N GLY A 217 8.17 -17.80 -0.87
CA GLY A 217 7.52 -17.27 0.32
C GLY A 217 6.67 -16.05 0.04
N CYS A 218 6.26 -15.39 1.12
CA CYS A 218 5.44 -14.18 1.10
C CYS A 218 6.25 -12.96 1.57
N PRO A 219 6.75 -12.11 0.65
CA PRO A 219 7.59 -10.97 1.03
C PRO A 219 6.80 -9.82 1.65
N HIS A 220 5.47 -9.76 1.48
CA HIS A 220 4.61 -8.71 2.03
C HIS A 220 5.03 -7.27 1.68
N ALA A 221 5.75 -7.07 0.58
CA ALA A 221 6.28 -5.77 0.15
C ALA A 221 5.81 -5.45 -1.27
N GLY A 222 4.70 -4.75 -1.37
CA GLY A 222 4.16 -4.26 -2.64
C GLY A 222 4.81 -2.95 -3.09
N PRO A 223 4.69 -2.59 -4.39
CA PRO A 223 5.18 -1.34 -4.92
C PRO A 223 4.37 -0.13 -4.45
N SER A 224 4.99 1.05 -4.53
CA SER A 224 4.33 2.35 -4.53
C SER A 224 4.52 3.01 -5.89
N MET A 225 3.46 3.59 -6.43
CA MET A 225 3.46 4.21 -7.76
C MET A 225 2.72 5.54 -7.77
N GLN A 226 3.24 6.51 -8.53
CA GLN A 226 2.64 7.79 -8.81
C GLN A 226 2.89 8.18 -10.27
N VAL A 227 2.06 9.07 -10.82
CA VAL A 227 2.26 9.65 -12.15
C VAL A 227 2.29 11.17 -12.01
N ASP A 228 3.34 11.80 -12.55
CA ASP A 228 3.48 13.25 -12.51
C ASP A 228 2.61 13.95 -13.58
N SER A 229 2.59 15.27 -13.54
CA SER A 229 1.80 16.09 -14.47
C SER A 229 2.28 16.01 -15.92
N ALA A 230 3.50 15.55 -16.16
CA ALA A 230 4.07 15.33 -17.49
C ALA A 230 3.79 13.90 -18.00
N GLY A 231 3.18 13.04 -17.18
CA GLY A 231 2.90 11.64 -17.52
C GLY A 231 4.06 10.69 -17.24
N THR A 232 5.10 11.14 -16.52
CA THR A 232 6.16 10.25 -16.03
C THR A 232 5.60 9.32 -14.97
N VAL A 233 5.83 8.02 -15.12
CA VAL A 233 5.45 7.01 -14.14
C VAL A 233 6.62 6.79 -13.18
N HIS A 234 6.39 6.98 -11.89
CA HIS A 234 7.35 6.81 -10.80
C HIS A 234 6.99 5.57 -9.99
N VAL A 235 7.95 4.66 -9.80
CA VAL A 235 7.74 3.41 -9.05
C VAL A 235 8.85 3.23 -8.04
N ALA A 236 8.48 2.91 -6.81
CA ALA A 236 9.41 2.45 -5.78
C ALA A 236 9.00 1.06 -5.29
N TRP A 237 9.98 0.22 -5.00
CA TRP A 237 9.77 -1.15 -4.54
C TRP A 237 10.89 -1.63 -3.64
N TRP A 238 10.62 -2.66 -2.93
CA TRP A 238 11.61 -3.42 -2.17
C TRP A 238 11.91 -4.75 -2.89
N THR A 239 13.16 -5.19 -2.85
CA THR A 239 13.59 -6.54 -3.26
C THR A 239 14.44 -7.17 -2.16
N GLY A 240 14.27 -8.48 -1.96
CA GLY A 240 15.08 -9.26 -1.02
C GLY A 240 16.22 -10.02 -1.70
N LYS A 241 16.63 -9.61 -2.91
CA LYS A 241 17.69 -10.28 -3.64
C LYS A 241 18.99 -10.27 -2.85
N GLN A 242 19.53 -11.43 -2.58
CA GLN A 242 20.81 -11.57 -1.88
C GLN A 242 21.93 -10.76 -2.57
N GLY A 243 22.66 -9.99 -1.80
CA GLY A 243 23.75 -9.11 -2.24
C GLY A 243 23.27 -7.74 -2.75
N SER A 244 21.96 -7.53 -2.92
CA SER A 244 21.37 -6.24 -3.32
C SER A 244 19.95 -6.08 -2.80
N ALA A 245 19.68 -6.53 -1.58
CA ALA A 245 18.40 -6.35 -0.94
C ALA A 245 18.17 -4.88 -0.56
N GLY A 246 16.91 -4.44 -0.54
CA GLY A 246 16.57 -3.09 -0.12
C GLY A 246 15.54 -2.41 -1.00
N VAL A 247 15.45 -1.09 -0.84
CA VAL A 247 14.47 -0.23 -1.51
C VAL A 247 15.10 0.45 -2.72
N PHE A 248 14.39 0.36 -3.84
CA PHE A 248 14.78 0.93 -5.12
C PHE A 248 13.67 1.80 -5.70
N TYR A 249 14.06 2.66 -6.61
CA TYR A 249 13.17 3.54 -7.35
C TYR A 249 13.56 3.57 -8.83
N ALA A 250 12.56 3.60 -9.71
CA ALA A 250 12.75 3.84 -11.14
C ALA A 250 11.61 4.70 -11.68
N ARG A 251 11.84 5.31 -12.86
CA ARG A 251 10.84 6.11 -13.57
C ARG A 251 10.78 5.75 -15.04
N SER A 252 9.61 5.95 -15.63
CA SER A 252 9.35 5.81 -17.07
C SER A 252 8.90 7.15 -17.63
N ALA A 253 9.58 7.64 -18.66
CA ALA A 253 9.21 8.85 -19.38
C ALA A 253 8.42 8.57 -20.67
N ASP A 254 8.14 7.30 -20.97
CA ASP A 254 7.52 6.83 -22.21
C ASP A 254 6.17 6.13 -21.96
N ARG A 255 5.45 6.58 -20.92
CA ARG A 255 4.13 6.04 -20.54
C ARG A 255 4.18 4.58 -20.08
N GLY A 256 5.20 4.19 -19.34
CA GLY A 256 5.33 2.84 -18.76
C GLY A 256 5.81 1.78 -19.73
N LYS A 257 6.29 2.14 -20.92
CA LYS A 257 6.82 1.17 -21.91
C LYS A 257 8.20 0.67 -21.54
N THR A 258 9.04 1.54 -20.98
CA THR A 258 10.37 1.20 -20.44
C THR A 258 10.63 1.98 -19.16
N PHE A 259 11.51 1.46 -18.31
CA PHE A 259 11.94 2.11 -17.07
C PHE A 259 13.43 2.41 -17.11
N ALA A 260 13.81 3.56 -16.56
CA ALA A 260 15.21 3.93 -16.40
C ALA A 260 15.90 2.99 -15.39
N LYS A 261 17.25 2.98 -15.43
CA LYS A 261 18.04 2.23 -14.44
C LYS A 261 17.63 2.61 -13.01
N PRO A 262 17.42 1.64 -12.12
CA PRO A 262 17.04 1.89 -10.74
C PRO A 262 18.03 2.75 -9.97
N VAL A 263 17.50 3.63 -9.12
CA VAL A 263 18.24 4.35 -8.09
C VAL A 263 18.04 3.61 -6.76
N ALA A 264 19.12 3.19 -6.11
CA ALA A 264 19.06 2.60 -4.79
C ALA A 264 18.72 3.67 -3.74
N LEU A 265 17.59 3.53 -3.07
CA LEU A 265 17.21 4.39 -1.94
C LEU A 265 17.82 3.91 -0.63
N GLY A 266 17.82 2.60 -0.40
CA GLY A 266 18.45 1.93 0.74
C GLY A 266 18.73 0.49 0.38
N ALA A 267 19.99 0.19 -0.04
CA ALA A 267 20.40 -1.16 -0.42
C ALA A 267 21.45 -1.69 0.55
N ALA A 268 21.40 -2.98 0.85
CA ALA A 268 22.32 -3.70 1.70
C ALA A 268 22.47 -5.14 1.21
N GLU A 269 23.37 -5.89 1.82
CA GLU A 269 23.49 -7.33 1.56
C GLU A 269 22.21 -8.06 1.94
N PHE A 270 21.62 -7.68 3.09
CA PHE A 270 20.34 -8.17 3.58
C PHE A 270 19.44 -7.00 3.99
N SER A 271 18.15 -7.17 3.80
CA SER A 271 17.12 -6.24 4.28
C SER A 271 15.85 -7.02 4.56
N ALA A 272 15.21 -6.78 5.70
CA ALA A 272 13.84 -7.23 5.93
C ALA A 272 12.89 -6.55 4.94
N PRO A 273 11.72 -7.14 4.64
CA PRO A 273 10.71 -6.50 3.81
C PRO A 273 10.39 -5.08 4.26
N ALA A 274 10.39 -4.14 3.31
CA ALA A 274 10.15 -2.73 3.56
C ALA A 274 8.90 -2.22 2.82
N HIS A 275 8.15 -1.34 3.49
CA HIS A 275 6.91 -0.73 3.00
C HIS A 275 7.19 0.66 2.46
N VAL A 276 7.66 0.72 1.22
CA VAL A 276 7.98 2.01 0.59
C VAL A 276 6.72 2.73 0.13
N GLN A 277 6.72 4.05 0.30
CA GLN A 277 5.73 4.98 -0.25
C GLN A 277 6.42 6.15 -0.91
N ILE A 278 5.85 6.68 -2.02
CA ILE A 278 6.32 7.88 -2.69
C ILE A 278 5.20 8.91 -2.82
N ALA A 279 5.58 10.19 -2.77
CA ALA A 279 4.72 11.31 -3.12
C ALA A 279 5.47 12.28 -4.05
N LEU A 280 4.71 12.94 -4.94
CA LEU A 280 5.23 13.87 -5.92
C LEU A 280 4.81 15.30 -5.57
N GLY A 281 5.76 16.23 -5.60
CA GLY A 281 5.53 17.66 -5.54
C GLY A 281 5.40 18.27 -6.94
N SER A 282 4.81 19.47 -7.00
CA SER A 282 4.60 20.21 -8.26
C SER A 282 5.89 20.77 -8.89
N ASP A 283 6.98 20.84 -8.11
CA ASP A 283 8.28 21.40 -8.46
C ASP A 283 9.34 20.35 -8.81
N ARG A 284 8.91 19.18 -9.35
CA ARG A 284 9.76 18.03 -9.65
C ARG A 284 10.32 17.32 -8.40
N THR A 285 9.78 17.62 -7.23
CA THR A 285 10.14 16.95 -6.00
C THR A 285 9.54 15.55 -5.96
N VAL A 286 10.35 14.56 -5.57
CA VAL A 286 9.92 13.20 -5.25
C VAL A 286 10.36 12.90 -3.82
N VAL A 287 9.42 12.58 -2.96
CA VAL A 287 9.70 12.11 -1.61
C VAL A 287 9.48 10.61 -1.56
N ALA A 288 10.47 9.86 -1.08
CA ALA A 288 10.36 8.44 -0.79
C ALA A 288 10.53 8.22 0.71
N VAL A 289 9.63 7.45 1.31
CA VAL A 289 9.68 7.06 2.73
C VAL A 289 9.51 5.54 2.84
N TRP A 290 10.25 4.91 3.75
CA TRP A 290 10.16 3.47 3.99
C TRP A 290 10.56 3.12 5.42
N ASP A 291 10.16 1.94 5.87
CA ASP A 291 10.68 1.31 7.07
C ASP A 291 12.00 0.58 6.72
N ASP A 292 13.09 1.06 7.26
CA ASP A 292 14.42 0.50 7.00
C ASP A 292 14.64 -0.76 7.85
N GLY A 293 14.58 -1.91 7.19
CA GLY A 293 14.82 -3.23 7.76
C GLY A 293 16.27 -3.72 7.64
N THR A 294 17.21 -2.83 7.28
CA THR A 294 18.65 -3.14 7.29
C THR A 294 19.24 -3.13 8.71
N VAL A 295 18.48 -2.62 9.67
CA VAL A 295 18.83 -2.51 11.09
C VAL A 295 17.92 -3.39 11.94
N LYS A 296 18.42 -3.84 13.12
CA LYS A 296 17.70 -4.74 14.02
C LYS A 296 16.32 -4.21 14.44
N THR A 297 16.22 -2.92 14.74
CA THR A 297 14.96 -2.24 15.07
C THR A 297 14.56 -1.37 13.89
N PRO A 298 13.49 -1.70 13.14
CA PRO A 298 13.09 -0.94 11.96
C PRO A 298 12.85 0.53 12.29
N LYS A 299 13.30 1.41 11.40
CA LYS A 299 13.17 2.87 11.54
C LYS A 299 12.54 3.43 10.28
N VAL A 300 11.70 4.43 10.42
CA VAL A 300 11.19 5.17 9.26
C VAL A 300 12.24 6.18 8.82
N VAL A 301 12.64 6.05 7.56
CA VAL A 301 13.60 6.95 6.90
C VAL A 301 13.01 7.52 5.63
N MET A 302 13.54 8.65 5.18
CA MET A 302 13.13 9.27 3.92
C MET A 302 14.32 9.75 3.10
N ARG A 303 14.13 9.85 1.79
CA ARG A 303 14.97 10.60 0.86
C ARG A 303 14.14 11.53 -0.01
N VAL A 304 14.73 12.63 -0.42
CA VAL A 304 14.09 13.63 -1.28
C VAL A 304 14.92 13.80 -2.55
N SER A 305 14.24 13.83 -3.67
CA SER A 305 14.75 14.22 -4.98
C SER A 305 14.18 15.59 -5.34
N HIS A 306 14.96 16.45 -5.98
CA HIS A 306 14.54 17.73 -6.55
C HIS A 306 14.71 17.76 -8.08
N ASP A 307 15.02 16.64 -8.71
CA ASP A 307 15.29 16.49 -10.13
C ASP A 307 14.38 15.44 -10.80
N ASN A 308 13.14 15.32 -10.29
CA ASN A 308 12.15 14.34 -10.78
C ASN A 308 12.60 12.88 -10.61
N GLY A 309 13.33 12.57 -9.53
CA GLY A 309 13.79 11.21 -9.25
C GLY A 309 15.04 10.77 -10.02
N ALA A 310 15.77 11.69 -10.66
CA ALA A 310 17.03 11.34 -11.32
C ALA A 310 18.11 11.01 -10.28
N SER A 311 18.10 11.72 -9.15
CA SER A 311 18.93 11.46 -7.98
C SER A 311 18.17 11.74 -6.68
N PHE A 312 18.66 11.19 -5.58
CA PHE A 312 18.09 11.41 -4.26
C PHE A 312 19.17 11.87 -3.29
N GLY A 313 18.85 12.86 -2.48
CA GLY A 313 19.69 13.32 -1.37
C GLY A 313 19.94 12.23 -0.32
N PRO A 314 20.69 12.52 0.74
CA PRO A 314 20.99 11.56 1.80
C PRO A 314 19.73 11.10 2.55
N ALA A 315 19.78 9.89 3.09
CA ALA A 315 18.72 9.38 3.95
C ALA A 315 18.60 10.22 5.23
N ARG A 316 17.36 10.49 5.63
CA ARG A 316 17.05 11.24 6.87
C ARG A 316 16.15 10.38 7.74
N LEU A 317 16.47 10.29 9.03
CA LEU A 317 15.62 9.60 10.01
C LEU A 317 14.34 10.42 10.24
N VAL A 318 13.20 9.75 10.20
CA VAL A 318 11.86 10.33 10.44
C VAL A 318 11.33 9.91 11.81
N SER A 319 11.40 8.62 12.15
CA SER A 319 10.96 8.09 13.45
C SER A 319 11.92 8.49 14.58
N THR A 320 11.45 8.31 15.81
CA THR A 320 12.28 8.46 17.00
C THR A 320 13.23 7.26 17.18
N GLU A 321 14.33 7.45 17.88
CA GLU A 321 15.22 6.35 18.25
C GLU A 321 14.59 5.49 19.38
N GLY A 322 14.90 4.21 19.38
CA GLY A 322 14.52 3.30 20.47
C GLY A 322 13.20 2.57 20.31
N SER A 323 12.37 2.93 19.32
CA SER A 323 11.09 2.25 19.02
C SER A 323 11.13 1.63 17.65
N ALA A 324 10.44 0.50 17.48
CA ALA A 324 10.24 -0.09 16.15
C ALA A 324 9.17 0.72 15.38
N ALA A 325 9.55 1.27 14.25
CA ALA A 325 8.70 2.12 13.43
C ALA A 325 8.51 1.48 12.04
N THR A 326 7.25 1.19 11.69
CA THR A 326 6.89 0.44 10.48
C THR A 326 5.68 1.02 9.76
N PHE A 327 5.44 0.57 8.53
CA PHE A 327 4.27 0.93 7.71
C PHE A 327 4.10 2.45 7.51
N PRO A 328 5.15 3.16 7.07
CA PRO A 328 5.02 4.58 6.83
C PRO A 328 4.05 4.87 5.68
N VAL A 329 3.32 5.97 5.83
CA VAL A 329 2.51 6.58 4.78
C VAL A 329 2.82 8.07 4.75
N LEU A 330 2.72 8.70 3.58
CA LEU A 330 3.00 10.13 3.44
C LEU A 330 1.98 10.83 2.56
N ALA A 331 1.89 12.13 2.75
CA ALA A 331 1.26 13.06 1.83
C ALA A 331 2.13 14.30 1.68
N LEU A 332 2.12 14.85 0.47
CA LEU A 332 2.81 16.07 0.11
C LEU A 332 1.81 17.03 -0.55
N ALA A 333 1.60 18.19 0.07
CA ALA A 333 0.75 19.26 -0.44
C ALA A 333 1.62 20.51 -0.65
N GLY A 334 1.96 20.78 -1.91
CA GLY A 334 2.98 21.76 -2.21
C GLY A 334 4.34 21.35 -1.62
N LYS A 335 4.81 22.10 -0.61
CA LYS A 335 6.02 21.76 0.17
C LYS A 335 5.69 21.19 1.55
N ASP A 336 4.44 21.15 1.96
CA ASP A 336 4.05 20.66 3.28
C ASP A 336 3.97 19.13 3.23
N LEU A 337 4.91 18.48 3.94
CA LEU A 337 5.04 17.04 4.03
C LEU A 337 4.50 16.56 5.38
N THR A 338 3.64 15.56 5.32
CA THR A 338 3.21 14.82 6.51
C THR A 338 3.49 13.34 6.32
N ILE A 339 4.11 12.72 7.33
CA ILE A 339 4.41 11.28 7.38
C ILE A 339 3.76 10.71 8.64
N ALA A 340 3.08 9.59 8.50
CA ALA A 340 2.54 8.83 9.63
C ALA A 340 3.05 7.39 9.58
N TRP A 341 3.24 6.77 10.75
CA TRP A 341 3.73 5.38 10.86
C TRP A 341 3.16 4.71 12.12
N SER A 342 3.27 3.39 12.13
CA SER A 342 3.02 2.60 13.34
C SER A 342 4.31 2.52 14.16
N GLU A 343 4.22 2.81 15.45
CA GLU A 343 5.34 2.74 16.39
C GLU A 343 5.01 1.75 17.49
N GLN A 344 5.94 0.87 17.78
CA GLN A 344 5.83 -0.12 18.85
C GLN A 344 6.96 0.10 19.86
N SER A 345 6.61 0.15 21.13
CA SER A 345 7.62 0.15 22.19
C SER A 345 8.33 -1.20 22.24
N PRO A 346 9.64 -1.25 22.50
CA PRO A 346 10.35 -2.51 22.69
C PRO A 346 9.69 -3.31 23.81
N SER A 347 9.26 -4.54 23.55
CA SER A 347 8.92 -5.47 24.62
C SER A 347 10.22 -6.12 25.14
N GLU A 348 10.28 -6.44 26.43
CA GLU A 348 11.46 -7.12 27.02
C GLU A 348 11.78 -8.47 26.34
N HIS A 349 10.82 -9.04 25.59
CA HIS A 349 10.97 -10.32 24.86
C HIS A 349 11.46 -10.22 23.42
N ASP A 350 11.53 -9.02 22.82
CA ASP A 350 11.99 -8.86 21.43
C ASP A 350 13.48 -9.13 21.22
N HIS A 351 14.24 -9.29 22.32
CA HIS A 351 15.68 -9.57 22.24
C HIS A 351 16.02 -10.98 21.76
N GLU A 352 15.12 -11.96 21.88
CA GLU A 352 15.42 -13.37 21.53
C GLU A 352 15.00 -13.79 20.11
N MET A 353 14.10 -13.09 19.44
CA MET A 353 13.53 -13.52 18.16
C MET A 353 14.23 -12.99 16.89
N ALA A 354 15.22 -12.12 17.02
CA ALA A 354 15.90 -11.51 15.87
C ALA A 354 16.90 -12.44 15.15
N MET A 355 17.06 -13.70 15.56
CA MET A 355 18.11 -14.62 15.11
C MET A 355 17.62 -16.00 14.68
N ALA A 356 16.42 -16.14 14.12
CA ALA A 356 15.99 -17.42 13.56
C ALA A 356 16.33 -17.50 12.07
N PRO A 357 17.39 -18.24 11.65
CA PRO A 357 17.76 -18.35 10.24
C PRO A 357 16.91 -19.34 9.44
N ASP A 358 15.86 -19.93 10.02
CA ASP A 358 15.11 -21.01 9.37
C ASP A 358 13.59 -20.72 9.35
N MET A 359 13.13 -20.06 8.27
CA MET A 359 11.72 -19.85 8.01
C MET A 359 10.94 -21.12 7.63
N LYS A 360 11.48 -22.31 7.86
CA LYS A 360 10.84 -23.61 7.58
C LYS A 360 9.98 -24.12 8.74
N ASP A 361 10.04 -23.53 9.93
CA ASP A 361 9.24 -23.97 11.06
C ASP A 361 7.89 -23.20 11.13
N PRO A 362 6.76 -23.88 10.88
CA PRO A 362 5.43 -23.28 11.03
C PRO A 362 5.11 -22.82 12.47
N LYS A 363 5.89 -23.22 13.46
CA LYS A 363 5.72 -22.83 14.87
C LYS A 363 6.36 -21.48 15.18
N ALA A 364 7.31 -21.01 14.38
CA ALA A 364 7.95 -19.69 14.55
C ALA A 364 6.97 -18.52 14.33
N VAL A 365 5.87 -18.73 13.62
CA VAL A 365 4.84 -17.71 13.37
C VAL A 365 3.94 -17.43 14.60
N LYS A 366 3.95 -18.28 15.60
CA LYS A 366 3.13 -18.11 16.83
C LYS A 366 3.67 -17.05 17.81
N GLY A 367 4.89 -16.55 17.61
CA GLY A 367 5.54 -15.58 18.53
C GLY A 367 5.21 -14.11 18.28
N LEU A 368 4.51 -13.77 17.19
CA LEU A 368 4.18 -12.38 16.81
C LEU A 368 2.97 -11.78 17.56
N SER A 369 2.40 -12.46 18.54
CA SER A 369 1.10 -12.09 19.14
C SER A 369 1.14 -11.54 20.58
N ARG A 370 2.27 -11.00 21.05
CA ARG A 370 2.27 -10.15 22.25
C ARG A 370 2.93 -8.82 21.93
N VAL A 371 2.15 -8.00 21.26
CA VAL A 371 2.47 -6.65 20.90
C VAL A 371 2.44 -5.80 22.17
N GLY A 372 3.56 -5.13 22.46
CA GLY A 372 3.55 -3.98 23.36
C GLY A 372 2.59 -2.90 22.83
N GLU A 373 2.31 -1.87 23.59
CA GLU A 373 1.45 -0.78 23.16
C GLU A 373 1.93 -0.22 21.82
N SER A 374 1.05 -0.25 20.80
CA SER A 374 1.31 0.33 19.52
C SER A 374 0.63 1.70 19.41
N ALA A 375 1.31 2.66 18.80
CA ALA A 375 0.80 4.00 18.59
C ALA A 375 0.95 4.41 17.11
N VAL A 376 0.00 5.20 16.63
CA VAL A 376 0.18 5.91 15.36
C VAL A 376 0.90 7.22 15.65
N ARG A 377 2.03 7.43 15.00
CA ARG A 377 2.80 8.68 15.06
C ARG A 377 2.62 9.48 13.78
N VAL A 378 2.61 10.78 13.93
CA VAL A 378 2.50 11.71 12.81
C VAL A 378 3.57 12.78 12.96
N ARG A 379 4.28 13.07 11.89
CA ARG A 379 5.24 14.16 11.79
C ARG A 379 4.94 15.00 10.56
N SER A 380 4.79 16.30 10.77
CA SER A 380 4.61 17.27 9.70
C SER A 380 5.79 18.23 9.65
N GLY A 381 6.10 18.71 8.47
CA GLY A 381 7.16 19.68 8.23
C GLY A 381 7.09 20.24 6.82
N ARG A 382 7.90 21.26 6.55
CA ARG A 382 8.00 21.86 5.23
C ARG A 382 9.32 21.49 4.57
N LEU A 383 9.25 21.05 3.33
CA LEU A 383 10.45 20.80 2.52
C LEU A 383 11.13 22.13 2.17
N PRO A 384 12.45 22.16 2.09
CA PRO A 384 13.21 23.35 1.77
C PRO A 384 12.91 23.94 0.39
#